data_d910ae85c46205a83dff34ea148c7c15
#
_entry.id   d910ae85c46205a83dff34ea148c7c15
#
_cell.length_a   1.000
_cell.length_b   1.000
_cell.length_c   1.000
_cell.angle_alpha   90.00
_cell.angle_beta   90.00
_cell.angle_gamma   90.00
#
_symmetry.space_group_name_H-M   'P 1'
#
loop_
_entity.id
_entity.type
_entity.pdbx_description
1 polymer ?
#
loop_
_entity_poly.entity_id
_entity_poly.type
_entity_poly.pdbx_seq_one_letter_code
_entity_poly.pdbx_strand_id
1 'polypeptide(L)'
;HNLIMCNKETLLNQSAFVLGVPGSGKSFSVKELITFLMLNTDDDILICDPEGEFAPLVEAMGDDIGTVIHVAAGGRHRLNAMYMVEGYGEKNSIVDKSQFIMSLVEQIDKSGVGPQHKSIIDRCTAQLYQEAAETGIIPTLSALREKLLVQPEAKAQDIALSLELYTTGSLDIFGHAGNVDLDKRVVVFNIHDLGEQLKPAGLLVITDTMLNRVTLNWQRGRRTHVFIDEFHVVFENEQSGNFFASAWRQFRKRNAFPTAITQNVEYLLDSVQASTMVSNSEFVVMLNQAAK
;
A
#
# COMPACT_ATOMS: atom_id res chain seq x y z
N HIS A 1 -26.25 -1.78 -27.70
CA HIS A 1 -25.58 -2.00 -26.41
C HIS A 1 -25.64 -3.48 -26.09
N ASN A 2 -24.48 -4.13 -25.99
CA ASN A 2 -24.40 -5.57 -25.67
C ASN A 2 -23.92 -5.71 -24.23
N LEU A 3 -24.47 -6.68 -23.50
CA LEU A 3 -23.95 -7.09 -22.20
C LEU A 3 -22.62 -7.82 -22.42
N ILE A 4 -21.56 -7.36 -21.77
CA ILE A 4 -20.27 -8.03 -21.74
C ILE A 4 -20.07 -8.57 -20.33
N MET A 5 -19.84 -9.87 -20.22
CA MET A 5 -19.54 -10.54 -18.97
C MET A 5 -18.10 -11.05 -19.00
N CYS A 6 -17.33 -10.75 -17.98
CA CYS A 6 -15.95 -11.22 -17.83
C CYS A 6 -15.77 -11.83 -16.45
N ASN A 7 -15.32 -13.07 -16.40
CA ASN A 7 -14.86 -13.68 -15.16
C ASN A 7 -13.35 -13.51 -15.05
N LYS A 8 -12.90 -12.61 -14.17
CA LYS A 8 -11.46 -12.32 -13.95
C LYS A 8 -10.67 -13.54 -13.48
N GLU A 9 -11.30 -14.51 -12.83
CA GLU A 9 -10.65 -15.73 -12.35
C GLU A 9 -10.13 -16.61 -13.51
N THR A 10 -10.73 -16.49 -14.69
CA THR A 10 -10.33 -17.26 -15.89
C THR A 10 -9.17 -16.61 -16.66
N LEU A 11 -8.80 -15.38 -16.32
CA LEU A 11 -7.70 -14.66 -16.96
C LEU A 11 -6.36 -15.18 -16.47
N LEU A 12 -5.34 -15.15 -17.34
CA LEU A 12 -3.95 -15.51 -16.97
C LEU A 12 -3.36 -14.50 -15.99
N ASN A 13 -3.75 -13.24 -16.12
CA ASN A 13 -3.42 -12.17 -15.18
C ASN A 13 -4.69 -11.45 -14.74
N GLN A 14 -5.02 -11.60 -13.46
CA GLN A 14 -6.24 -11.07 -12.85
C GLN A 14 -6.14 -9.61 -12.43
N SER A 15 -5.00 -8.97 -12.71
CA SER A 15 -4.79 -7.53 -12.45
C SER A 15 -5.65 -6.68 -13.37
N ALA A 16 -6.17 -5.58 -12.87
CA ALA A 16 -7.05 -4.70 -13.60
C ALA A 16 -6.62 -3.22 -13.50
N PHE A 17 -6.97 -2.46 -14.54
CA PHE A 17 -6.87 -1.00 -14.55
C PHE A 17 -8.22 -0.39 -14.91
N VAL A 18 -8.59 0.68 -14.18
CA VAL A 18 -9.75 1.52 -14.47
C VAL A 18 -9.25 2.93 -14.78
N LEU A 19 -9.34 3.33 -16.03
CA LEU A 19 -8.77 4.55 -16.58
C LEU A 19 -9.88 5.50 -17.02
N GLY A 20 -9.75 6.79 -16.71
CA GLY A 20 -10.72 7.79 -17.18
C GLY A 20 -10.49 9.16 -16.56
N VAL A 21 -10.88 10.22 -17.24
CA VAL A 21 -10.78 11.60 -16.73
C VAL A 21 -11.68 11.83 -15.50
N PRO A 22 -11.46 12.90 -14.73
CA PRO A 22 -12.39 13.30 -13.69
C PRO A 22 -13.83 13.39 -14.21
N GLY A 23 -14.80 12.92 -13.43
CA GLY A 23 -16.21 12.90 -13.80
C GLY A 23 -16.62 11.84 -14.85
N SER A 24 -15.70 10.97 -15.29
CA SER A 24 -16.02 9.89 -16.26
C SER A 24 -16.81 8.72 -15.66
N GLY A 25 -17.02 8.69 -14.33
CA GLY A 25 -17.73 7.63 -13.63
C GLY A 25 -16.86 6.50 -13.10
N LYS A 26 -15.53 6.67 -13.00
CA LYS A 26 -14.61 5.64 -12.46
C LYS A 26 -15.03 5.14 -11.08
N SER A 27 -15.11 6.04 -10.12
CA SER A 27 -15.44 5.71 -8.73
C SER A 27 -16.83 5.09 -8.62
N PHE A 28 -17.79 5.54 -9.43
CA PHE A 28 -19.14 4.95 -9.48
C PHE A 28 -19.08 3.49 -9.95
N SER A 29 -18.41 3.23 -11.08
CA SER A 29 -18.27 1.87 -11.63
C SER A 29 -17.52 0.94 -10.68
N VAL A 30 -16.51 1.44 -9.98
CA VAL A 30 -15.77 0.67 -8.97
C VAL A 30 -16.63 0.40 -7.73
N LYS A 31 -17.44 1.36 -7.27
CA LYS A 31 -18.40 1.14 -6.18
C LYS A 31 -19.43 0.07 -6.53
N GLU A 32 -19.94 0.05 -7.76
CA GLU A 32 -20.83 -1.02 -8.24
C GLU A 32 -20.13 -2.38 -8.20
N LEU A 33 -18.87 -2.46 -8.67
CA LEU A 33 -18.08 -3.69 -8.60
C LEU A 33 -17.84 -4.15 -7.17
N ILE A 34 -17.45 -3.25 -6.25
CA ILE A 34 -17.25 -3.56 -4.84
C ILE A 34 -18.54 -4.10 -4.21
N THR A 35 -19.67 -3.43 -4.48
CA THR A 35 -20.99 -3.88 -4.00
C THR A 35 -21.35 -5.24 -4.54
N PHE A 36 -21.11 -5.50 -5.84
CA PHE A 36 -21.34 -6.80 -6.44
C PHE A 36 -20.47 -7.90 -5.78
N LEU A 37 -19.20 -7.66 -5.57
CA LEU A 37 -18.27 -8.59 -4.91
C LEU A 37 -18.73 -8.88 -3.48
N MET A 38 -19.12 -7.86 -2.74
CA MET A 38 -19.60 -7.99 -1.37
C MET A 38 -20.86 -8.84 -1.28
N LEU A 39 -21.77 -8.70 -2.24
CA LEU A 39 -23.05 -9.44 -2.24
C LEU A 39 -22.94 -10.87 -2.79
N ASN A 40 -21.97 -11.16 -3.64
CA ASN A 40 -21.93 -12.41 -4.40
C ASN A 40 -20.72 -13.31 -4.06
N THR A 41 -19.79 -12.87 -3.22
CA THR A 41 -18.60 -13.65 -2.83
C THR A 41 -18.40 -13.55 -1.32
N ASP A 42 -17.51 -14.37 -0.77
CA ASP A 42 -17.01 -14.28 0.60
C ASP A 42 -15.58 -13.71 0.66
N ASP A 43 -15.12 -13.14 -0.44
CA ASP A 43 -13.77 -12.60 -0.58
C ASP A 43 -13.59 -11.34 0.27
N ASP A 44 -12.37 -11.09 0.75
CA ASP A 44 -12.03 -9.85 1.42
C ASP A 44 -11.79 -8.72 0.41
N ILE A 45 -12.10 -7.50 0.79
CA ILE A 45 -11.96 -6.31 -0.05
C ILE A 45 -11.15 -5.25 0.69
N LEU A 46 -10.03 -4.85 0.12
CA LEU A 46 -9.14 -3.82 0.65
C LEU A 46 -9.09 -2.64 -0.30
N ILE A 47 -9.31 -1.43 0.20
CA ILE A 47 -9.43 -0.22 -0.62
C ILE A 47 -8.48 0.85 -0.07
N CYS A 48 -7.58 1.37 -0.91
CA CYS A 48 -6.83 2.59 -0.63
C CYS A 48 -7.57 3.77 -1.27
N ASP A 49 -7.99 4.72 -0.46
CA ASP A 49 -8.93 5.80 -0.78
C ASP A 49 -8.33 7.18 -0.48
N PRO A 50 -7.50 7.74 -1.40
CA PRO A 50 -6.88 9.04 -1.21
C PRO A 50 -7.86 10.22 -1.26
N GLU A 51 -9.00 10.05 -1.91
CA GLU A 51 -9.99 11.11 -2.10
C GLU A 51 -11.20 10.99 -1.17
N GLY A 52 -11.27 9.94 -0.34
CA GLY A 52 -12.38 9.73 0.60
C GLY A 52 -13.70 9.34 -0.07
N GLU A 53 -13.66 8.87 -1.31
CA GLU A 53 -14.87 8.57 -2.08
C GLU A 53 -15.53 7.24 -1.70
N PHE A 54 -14.75 6.26 -1.20
CA PHE A 54 -15.24 4.91 -0.89
C PHE A 54 -15.70 4.76 0.57
N ALA A 55 -15.23 5.62 1.47
CA ALA A 55 -15.58 5.57 2.89
C ALA A 55 -17.11 5.55 3.13
N PRO A 56 -17.93 6.42 2.52
CA PRO A 56 -19.38 6.40 2.75
C PRO A 56 -20.07 5.09 2.31
N LEU A 57 -19.54 4.42 1.27
CA LEU A 57 -20.06 3.13 0.83
C LEU A 57 -19.86 2.07 1.91
N VAL A 58 -18.66 2.03 2.51
CA VAL A 58 -18.32 1.01 3.51
C VAL A 58 -19.00 1.29 4.85
N GLU A 59 -19.14 2.53 5.25
CA GLU A 59 -19.94 2.92 6.42
C GLU A 59 -21.40 2.46 6.29
N ALA A 60 -21.98 2.56 5.08
CA ALA A 60 -23.34 2.09 4.81
C ALA A 60 -23.49 0.55 4.85
N MET A 61 -22.41 -0.23 4.75
CA MET A 61 -22.43 -1.69 4.90
C MET A 61 -22.57 -2.15 6.36
N GLY A 62 -22.27 -1.28 7.32
CA GLY A 62 -22.29 -1.57 8.75
C GLY A 62 -20.98 -2.13 9.30
N ASP A 63 -20.77 -1.92 10.59
CA ASP A 63 -19.51 -2.22 11.29
C ASP A 63 -19.20 -3.73 11.37
N ASP A 64 -20.19 -4.59 11.18
CA ASP A 64 -19.97 -6.05 11.14
C ASP A 64 -19.25 -6.50 9.87
N ILE A 65 -19.44 -5.78 8.76
CA ILE A 65 -18.91 -6.12 7.44
C ILE A 65 -17.67 -5.30 7.11
N GLY A 66 -17.73 -3.99 7.33
CA GLY A 66 -16.71 -3.07 6.91
C GLY A 66 -16.13 -2.19 8.01
N THR A 67 -14.96 -1.63 7.74
CA THR A 67 -14.34 -0.61 8.59
C THR A 67 -13.65 0.43 7.74
N VAL A 68 -13.72 1.70 8.19
CA VAL A 68 -12.99 2.81 7.60
C VAL A 68 -11.87 3.23 8.54
N ILE A 69 -10.65 3.15 8.07
CA ILE A 69 -9.46 3.56 8.79
C ILE A 69 -9.05 4.95 8.30
N HIS A 70 -9.33 5.97 9.09
CA HIS A 70 -8.92 7.33 8.79
C HIS A 70 -7.46 7.54 9.16
N VAL A 71 -6.61 7.67 8.16
CA VAL A 71 -5.17 7.91 8.30
C VAL A 71 -4.92 9.40 8.09
N ALA A 72 -4.71 10.13 9.18
CA ALA A 72 -4.55 11.58 9.16
C ALA A 72 -3.44 12.01 10.14
N ALA A 73 -2.77 13.11 9.85
CA ALA A 73 -1.78 13.70 10.76
C ALA A 73 -2.43 14.01 12.13
N GLY A 74 -1.83 13.50 13.22
CA GLY A 74 -2.41 13.63 14.56
C GLY A 74 -3.71 12.83 14.80
N GLY A 75 -4.07 11.93 13.86
CA GLY A 75 -5.24 11.06 13.94
C GLY A 75 -5.14 9.99 15.02
N ARG A 76 -6.27 9.33 15.29
CA ARG A 76 -6.34 8.25 16.30
C ARG A 76 -5.85 6.91 15.75
N HIS A 77 -5.99 6.67 14.43
CA HIS A 77 -5.61 5.41 13.80
C HIS A 77 -4.12 5.41 13.50
N ARG A 78 -3.46 4.35 13.88
CA ARG A 78 -2.02 4.14 13.67
C ARG A 78 -1.80 2.85 12.90
N LEU A 79 -0.93 2.91 11.90
CA LEU A 79 -0.46 1.77 11.14
C LEU A 79 1.03 1.53 11.45
N ASN A 80 1.39 0.32 11.81
CA ASN A 80 2.79 -0.01 12.03
C ASN A 80 3.48 -0.33 10.70
N ALA A 81 4.30 0.58 10.19
CA ALA A 81 5.04 0.40 8.95
C ALA A 81 6.04 -0.77 8.99
N MET A 82 6.44 -1.21 10.19
CA MET A 82 7.33 -2.36 10.36
C MET A 82 6.60 -3.66 10.71
N TYR A 83 5.26 -3.67 10.71
CA TYR A 83 4.52 -4.91 10.91
C TYR A 83 4.80 -5.88 9.75
N MET A 84 5.07 -7.14 10.07
CA MET A 84 5.38 -8.18 9.10
C MET A 84 4.81 -9.52 9.57
N VAL A 85 4.02 -10.15 8.70
CA VAL A 85 3.46 -11.49 8.93
C VAL A 85 4.44 -12.56 8.47
N GLU A 86 4.29 -13.77 8.99
CA GLU A 86 5.00 -14.93 8.48
C GLU A 86 4.67 -15.14 6.99
N GLY A 87 5.70 -15.44 6.16
CA GLY A 87 5.54 -15.58 4.71
C GLY A 87 5.43 -14.27 3.94
N TYR A 88 5.67 -13.12 4.58
CA TYR A 88 5.80 -11.83 3.90
C TYR A 88 6.96 -11.88 2.88
N GLY A 89 6.80 -11.17 1.77
CA GLY A 89 7.83 -11.09 0.72
C GLY A 89 7.86 -12.31 -0.21
N GLU A 90 8.87 -12.39 -1.06
CA GLU A 90 8.99 -13.47 -2.06
C GLU A 90 9.98 -14.56 -1.65
N LYS A 91 11.16 -14.17 -1.16
CA LYS A 91 12.26 -15.11 -0.85
C LYS A 91 12.79 -14.97 0.58
N ASN A 92 12.96 -13.74 1.03
CA ASN A 92 13.46 -13.43 2.37
C ASN A 92 12.69 -12.23 2.91
N SER A 93 11.84 -12.51 3.88
CA SER A 93 10.92 -11.52 4.45
C SER A 93 11.65 -10.29 5.01
N ILE A 94 12.80 -10.48 5.66
CA ILE A 94 13.59 -9.38 6.23
C ILE A 94 14.19 -8.52 5.12
N VAL A 95 14.73 -9.12 4.06
CA VAL A 95 15.29 -8.38 2.92
C VAL A 95 14.21 -7.59 2.20
N ASP A 96 13.06 -8.21 1.94
CA ASP A 96 11.93 -7.55 1.27
C ASP A 96 11.38 -6.41 2.14
N LYS A 97 11.35 -6.59 3.47
CA LYS A 97 10.95 -5.53 4.40
C LYS A 97 11.99 -4.41 4.51
N SER A 98 13.29 -4.73 4.50
CA SER A 98 14.36 -3.72 4.41
C SER A 98 14.21 -2.87 3.15
N GLN A 99 13.90 -3.46 2.01
CA GLN A 99 13.67 -2.73 0.75
C GLN A 99 12.45 -1.81 0.84
N PHE A 100 11.37 -2.26 1.47
CA PHE A 100 10.21 -1.40 1.75
C PHE A 100 10.60 -0.21 2.64
N ILE A 101 11.35 -0.43 3.72
CA ILE A 101 11.81 0.65 4.62
C ILE A 101 12.73 1.63 3.88
N MET A 102 13.62 1.14 3.00
CA MET A 102 14.43 2.01 2.14
C MET A 102 13.57 2.89 1.24
N SER A 103 12.53 2.32 0.63
CA SER A 103 11.58 3.07 -0.20
C SER A 103 10.82 4.13 0.60
N LEU A 104 10.42 3.79 1.83
CA LEU A 104 9.74 4.71 2.74
C LEU A 104 10.65 5.86 3.16
N VAL A 105 11.90 5.57 3.56
CA VAL A 105 12.88 6.61 3.93
C VAL A 105 13.17 7.53 2.74
N GLU A 106 13.26 7.01 1.53
CA GLU A 106 13.50 7.81 0.32
C GLU A 106 12.32 8.73 -0.02
N GLN A 107 11.08 8.32 0.30
CA GLN A 107 9.92 9.20 0.18
C GLN A 107 9.91 10.33 1.22
N ILE A 108 10.43 10.05 2.40
CA ILE A 108 10.51 11.00 3.52
C ILE A 108 11.67 11.97 3.31
N ASP A 109 12.85 11.45 2.96
CA ASP A 109 14.08 12.21 2.77
C ASP A 109 14.32 12.49 1.27
N LYS A 110 13.87 13.65 0.84
CA LYS A 110 14.04 14.11 -0.56
C LYS A 110 15.51 14.43 -0.93
N SER A 111 16.44 14.46 0.02
CA SER A 111 17.87 14.59 -0.25
C SER A 111 18.49 13.32 -0.85
N GLY A 112 17.75 12.21 -0.77
CA GLY A 112 18.07 10.95 -1.40
C GLY A 112 18.81 9.96 -0.49
N VAL A 113 18.53 8.66 -0.73
CA VAL A 113 19.10 7.54 0.03
C VAL A 113 20.23 6.90 -0.76
N GLY A 114 21.47 7.30 -0.47
CA GLY A 114 22.67 6.76 -1.11
C GLY A 114 23.03 5.35 -0.62
N PRO A 115 24.05 4.69 -1.24
CA PRO A 115 24.41 3.30 -0.90
C PRO A 115 24.76 3.08 0.58
N GLN A 116 25.39 4.06 1.24
CA GLN A 116 25.71 3.97 2.67
C GLN A 116 24.45 3.97 3.53
N HIS A 117 23.46 4.83 3.22
CA HIS A 117 22.17 4.86 3.90
C HIS A 117 21.47 3.50 3.77
N LYS A 118 21.44 2.93 2.56
CA LYS A 118 20.82 1.62 2.29
C LYS A 118 21.46 0.50 3.14
N SER A 119 22.78 0.46 3.23
CA SER A 119 23.50 -0.53 4.06
C SER A 119 23.18 -0.38 5.56
N ILE A 120 23.07 0.85 6.04
CA ILE A 120 22.73 1.13 7.45
C ILE A 120 21.28 0.73 7.75
N ILE A 121 20.32 1.11 6.89
CA ILE A 121 18.91 0.75 7.03
C ILE A 121 18.76 -0.77 7.04
N ASP A 122 19.38 -1.47 6.10
CA ASP A 122 19.31 -2.93 6.00
C ASP A 122 19.81 -3.60 7.27
N ARG A 123 21.01 -3.24 7.72
CA ARG A 123 21.62 -3.75 8.96
C ARG A 123 20.75 -3.51 10.19
N CYS A 124 20.26 -2.28 10.39
CA CYS A 124 19.43 -1.95 11.54
C CYS A 124 18.07 -2.64 11.50
N THR A 125 17.47 -2.75 10.33
CA THR A 125 16.20 -3.48 10.12
C THR A 125 16.37 -4.96 10.43
N ALA A 126 17.43 -5.60 9.90
CA ALA A 126 17.71 -7.01 10.16
C ALA A 126 17.93 -7.30 11.65
N GLN A 127 18.67 -6.44 12.36
CA GLN A 127 18.87 -6.57 13.80
C GLN A 127 17.57 -6.49 14.60
N LEU A 128 16.67 -5.55 14.24
CA LEU A 128 15.37 -5.42 14.92
C LEU A 128 14.50 -6.66 14.74
N TYR A 129 14.49 -7.27 13.56
CA TYR A 129 13.72 -8.51 13.34
C TYR A 129 14.36 -9.73 14.01
N GLN A 130 15.69 -9.76 14.18
CA GLN A 130 16.35 -10.78 15.00
C GLN A 130 15.95 -10.63 16.48
N GLU A 131 16.00 -9.42 17.02
CA GLU A 131 15.54 -9.12 18.38
C GLU A 131 14.05 -9.44 18.57
N ALA A 132 13.23 -9.16 17.55
CA ALA A 132 11.80 -9.50 17.56
C ALA A 132 11.57 -11.00 17.62
N ALA A 133 12.37 -11.80 16.93
CA ALA A 133 12.27 -13.28 16.97
C ALA A 133 12.60 -13.84 18.36
N GLU A 134 13.48 -13.17 19.12
CA GLU A 134 13.85 -13.58 20.49
C GLU A 134 12.85 -13.08 21.54
N THR A 135 12.34 -11.86 21.36
CA THR A 135 11.52 -11.18 22.38
C THR A 135 10.02 -11.28 22.16
N GLY A 136 9.59 -11.59 20.92
CA GLY A 136 8.20 -11.51 20.50
C GLY A 136 7.67 -10.08 20.31
N ILE A 137 8.52 -9.05 20.44
CA ILE A 137 8.11 -7.65 20.32
C ILE A 137 8.19 -7.24 18.85
N ILE A 138 7.06 -6.84 18.28
CA ILE A 138 6.98 -6.38 16.89
C ILE A 138 7.74 -5.06 16.73
N PRO A 139 8.69 -4.95 15.78
CA PRO A 139 9.43 -3.71 15.54
C PRO A 139 8.52 -2.56 15.13
N THR A 140 8.98 -1.33 15.36
CA THR A 140 8.34 -0.09 14.93
C THR A 140 9.35 0.86 14.30
N LEU A 141 8.91 1.87 13.55
CA LEU A 141 9.82 2.91 13.05
C LEU A 141 10.48 3.68 14.18
N SER A 142 9.81 3.85 15.31
CA SER A 142 10.42 4.45 16.51
C SER A 142 11.59 3.59 17.00
N ALA A 143 11.43 2.27 17.07
CA ALA A 143 12.53 1.37 17.43
C ALA A 143 13.68 1.40 16.40
N LEU A 144 13.34 1.53 15.09
CA LEU A 144 14.36 1.71 14.05
C LEU A 144 15.14 3.02 14.24
N ARG A 145 14.44 4.12 14.53
CA ARG A 145 15.10 5.40 14.82
C ARG A 145 16.04 5.31 16.02
N GLU A 146 15.60 4.71 17.12
CA GLU A 146 16.46 4.50 18.29
C GLU A 146 17.70 3.63 17.96
N LYS A 147 17.52 2.60 17.16
CA LYS A 147 18.63 1.75 16.67
C LYS A 147 19.60 2.54 15.79
N LEU A 148 19.13 3.46 14.95
CA LEU A 148 19.95 4.35 14.12
C LEU A 148 20.74 5.36 14.95
N LEU A 149 20.14 5.92 16.01
CA LEU A 149 20.78 6.91 16.88
C LEU A 149 22.02 6.37 17.62
N VAL A 150 22.09 5.07 17.87
CA VAL A 150 23.25 4.43 18.52
C VAL A 150 24.32 3.95 17.55
N GLN A 151 24.12 4.09 16.23
CA GLN A 151 25.15 3.75 15.25
C GLN A 151 26.26 4.82 15.22
N PRO A 152 27.51 4.43 14.97
CA PRO A 152 28.64 5.38 14.96
C PRO A 152 28.72 6.26 13.70
N GLU A 153 28.02 5.87 12.61
CA GLU A 153 28.09 6.56 11.33
C GLU A 153 27.21 7.83 11.32
N ALA A 154 27.77 8.96 10.87
CA ALA A 154 27.03 10.22 10.71
C ALA A 154 25.79 10.05 9.81
N LYS A 155 25.87 9.17 8.80
CA LYS A 155 24.73 8.85 7.91
C LYS A 155 23.56 8.18 8.64
N ALA A 156 23.81 7.46 9.72
CA ALA A 156 22.74 6.90 10.54
C ALA A 156 22.00 8.01 11.30
N GLN A 157 22.72 9.05 11.75
CA GLN A 157 22.13 10.22 12.39
C GLN A 157 21.26 11.02 11.39
N ASP A 158 21.70 11.16 10.14
CA ASP A 158 20.93 11.82 9.08
C ASP A 158 19.58 11.09 8.88
N ILE A 159 19.58 9.75 8.77
CA ILE A 159 18.36 8.94 8.63
C ILE A 159 17.48 9.09 9.90
N ALA A 160 18.06 9.01 11.08
CA ALA A 160 17.30 9.12 12.32
C ALA A 160 16.62 10.49 12.45
N LEU A 161 17.29 11.57 12.00
CA LEU A 161 16.72 12.92 11.96
C LEU A 161 15.55 12.99 10.94
N SER A 162 15.71 12.42 9.75
CA SER A 162 14.63 12.37 8.74
C SER A 162 13.39 11.61 9.25
N LEU A 163 13.58 10.58 10.08
CA LEU A 163 12.50 9.82 10.68
C LEU A 163 11.86 10.48 11.91
N GLU A 164 12.46 11.53 12.48
CA GLU A 164 12.00 12.15 13.74
C GLU A 164 10.54 12.62 13.64
N LEU A 165 10.19 13.31 12.55
CA LEU A 165 8.84 13.83 12.31
C LEU A 165 7.79 12.72 12.32
N TYR A 166 8.16 11.51 11.85
CA TYR A 166 7.29 10.35 11.65
C TYR A 166 7.29 9.37 12.83
N THR A 167 8.10 9.61 13.85
CA THR A 167 8.25 8.73 15.01
C THR A 167 7.92 9.39 16.33
N THR A 168 8.37 10.62 16.53
CA THR A 168 8.17 11.42 17.75
C THR A 168 7.56 12.79 17.49
N GLY A 169 7.44 13.17 16.21
CA GLY A 169 6.86 14.44 15.76
C GLY A 169 5.36 14.35 15.52
N SER A 170 4.83 15.36 14.83
CA SER A 170 3.40 15.52 14.57
C SER A 170 2.80 14.52 13.56
N LEU A 171 3.65 13.74 12.88
CA LEU A 171 3.26 12.78 11.86
C LEU A 171 3.54 11.32 12.28
N ASP A 172 3.44 11.03 13.57
CA ASP A 172 3.84 9.75 14.19
C ASP A 172 2.89 8.56 13.88
N ILE A 173 1.94 8.74 12.99
CA ILE A 173 0.90 7.74 12.67
C ILE A 173 1.45 6.40 12.16
N PHE A 174 2.68 6.37 11.61
CA PHE A 174 3.36 5.16 11.12
C PHE A 174 4.47 4.70 12.06
N GLY A 175 4.77 5.48 13.11
CA GLY A 175 5.93 5.31 13.99
C GLY A 175 5.77 4.24 15.05
N HIS A 176 4.55 3.89 15.41
CA HIS A 176 4.22 3.09 16.58
C HIS A 176 3.52 1.77 16.24
N ALA A 177 3.24 0.96 17.26
CA ALA A 177 2.37 -0.20 17.10
C ALA A 177 1.01 0.19 16.53
N GLY A 178 0.50 -0.61 15.59
CA GLY A 178 -0.82 -0.39 15.00
C GLY A 178 -1.93 -0.61 16.02
N ASN A 179 -3.02 0.17 15.90
CA ASN A 179 -4.18 0.09 16.76
C ASN A 179 -5.50 -0.07 15.98
N VAL A 180 -5.42 -0.49 14.72
CA VAL A 180 -6.57 -0.64 13.83
C VAL A 180 -6.98 -2.09 13.69
N ASP A 181 -8.28 -2.34 13.63
CA ASP A 181 -8.82 -3.67 13.31
C ASP A 181 -8.83 -3.86 11.79
N LEU A 182 -8.00 -4.77 11.31
CA LEU A 182 -7.92 -5.15 9.91
C LEU A 182 -8.67 -6.44 9.57
N ASP A 183 -9.34 -7.07 10.54
CA ASP A 183 -9.97 -8.39 10.35
C ASP A 183 -11.36 -8.31 9.71
N LYS A 184 -11.87 -7.11 9.46
CA LYS A 184 -13.12 -6.93 8.72
C LYS A 184 -12.98 -7.36 7.27
N ARG A 185 -14.10 -7.78 6.69
CA ARG A 185 -14.17 -8.26 5.31
C ARG A 185 -13.90 -7.14 4.29
N VAL A 186 -14.41 -5.93 4.56
CA VAL A 186 -14.19 -4.74 3.74
C VAL A 186 -13.42 -3.70 4.55
N VAL A 187 -12.21 -3.35 4.12
CA VAL A 187 -11.38 -2.36 4.81
C VAL A 187 -11.04 -1.23 3.86
N VAL A 188 -11.40 -0.01 4.25
CA VAL A 188 -11.01 1.22 3.53
C VAL A 188 -9.96 1.97 4.33
N PHE A 189 -8.84 2.27 3.69
CA PHE A 189 -7.82 3.18 4.20
C PHE A 189 -8.05 4.56 3.58
N ASN A 190 -8.75 5.42 4.31
CA ASN A 190 -9.01 6.79 3.89
C ASN A 190 -7.82 7.67 4.30
N ILE A 191 -7.12 8.23 3.31
CA ILE A 191 -5.97 9.13 3.49
C ILE A 191 -6.24 10.54 2.96
N HIS A 192 -7.50 10.91 2.78
CA HIS A 192 -7.89 12.24 2.29
C HIS A 192 -7.26 13.36 3.15
N ASP A 193 -7.30 13.20 4.47
CA ASP A 193 -6.82 14.19 5.43
C ASP A 193 -5.32 14.08 5.75
N LEU A 194 -4.58 13.23 5.04
CA LEU A 194 -3.14 13.04 5.27
C LEU A 194 -2.31 14.21 4.74
N GLY A 195 -2.83 14.97 3.79
CA GLY A 195 -2.14 16.06 3.10
C GLY A 195 -1.24 15.57 1.95
N GLU A 196 -1.11 16.40 0.91
CA GLU A 196 -0.43 16.02 -0.34
C GLU A 196 1.02 15.56 -0.16
N GLN A 197 1.75 16.16 0.79
CA GLN A 197 3.16 15.80 1.03
C GLN A 197 3.34 14.40 1.60
N LEU A 198 2.32 13.89 2.32
CA LEU A 198 2.38 12.60 3.01
C LEU A 198 1.66 11.49 2.24
N LYS A 199 0.80 11.83 1.29
CA LYS A 199 0.06 10.85 0.48
C LYS A 199 0.98 9.77 -0.11
N PRO A 200 2.16 10.08 -0.72
CA PRO A 200 3.04 9.04 -1.28
C PRO A 200 3.57 8.06 -0.21
N ALA A 201 4.01 8.57 0.94
CA ALA A 201 4.46 7.71 2.05
C ALA A 201 3.29 6.90 2.63
N GLY A 202 2.12 7.52 2.77
CA GLY A 202 0.88 6.85 3.19
C GLY A 202 0.49 5.70 2.26
N LEU A 203 0.52 5.93 0.94
CA LEU A 203 0.26 4.90 -0.08
C LEU A 203 1.22 3.72 0.04
N LEU A 204 2.52 3.97 0.29
CA LEU A 204 3.50 2.91 0.52
C LEU A 204 3.14 2.06 1.75
N VAL A 205 2.89 2.70 2.90
CA VAL A 205 2.57 2.01 4.15
C VAL A 205 1.26 1.24 4.05
N ILE A 206 0.24 1.80 3.39
CA ILE A 206 -1.03 1.11 3.17
C ILE A 206 -0.86 -0.08 2.24
N THR A 207 -0.09 0.06 1.15
CA THR A 207 0.17 -1.05 0.23
C THR A 207 0.92 -2.19 0.93
N ASP A 208 1.90 -1.87 1.77
CA ASP A 208 2.59 -2.86 2.61
C ASP A 208 1.62 -3.52 3.62
N THR A 209 0.74 -2.75 4.24
CA THR A 209 -0.30 -3.26 5.14
C THR A 209 -1.27 -4.20 4.39
N MET A 210 -1.70 -3.81 3.18
CA MET A 210 -2.52 -4.67 2.32
C MET A 210 -1.78 -5.95 1.94
N LEU A 211 -0.48 -5.89 1.64
CA LEU A 211 0.33 -7.06 1.31
C LEU A 211 0.43 -8.04 2.49
N ASN A 212 0.56 -7.54 3.71
CA ASN A 212 0.50 -8.35 4.92
C ASN A 212 -0.87 -9.05 5.05
N ARG A 213 -1.98 -8.32 4.85
CA ARG A 213 -3.33 -8.89 4.92
C ARG A 213 -3.59 -9.93 3.82
N VAL A 214 -3.19 -9.64 2.58
CA VAL A 214 -3.28 -10.58 1.45
C VAL A 214 -2.48 -11.85 1.74
N THR A 215 -1.30 -11.73 2.35
CA THR A 215 -0.47 -12.89 2.73
C THR A 215 -1.19 -13.77 3.75
N LEU A 216 -1.79 -13.19 4.79
CA LEU A 216 -2.59 -13.93 5.78
C LEU A 216 -3.81 -14.60 5.15
N ASN A 217 -4.52 -13.89 4.29
CA ASN A 217 -5.70 -14.41 3.61
C ASN A 217 -5.34 -15.61 2.72
N TRP A 218 -4.27 -15.49 1.96
CA TRP A 218 -3.77 -16.57 1.11
C TRP A 218 -3.41 -17.82 1.91
N GLN A 219 -2.75 -17.67 3.06
CA GLN A 219 -2.45 -18.77 3.97
C GLN A 219 -3.71 -19.45 4.54
N ARG A 220 -4.80 -18.69 4.67
CA ARG A 220 -6.11 -19.17 5.12
C ARG A 220 -6.99 -19.70 3.96
N GLY A 221 -6.47 -19.72 2.72
CA GLY A 221 -7.22 -20.09 1.52
C GLY A 221 -8.29 -19.07 1.09
N ARG A 222 -8.20 -17.82 1.57
CA ARG A 222 -9.16 -16.76 1.29
C ARG A 222 -8.63 -15.84 0.18
N ARG A 223 -9.50 -15.47 -0.76
CA ARG A 223 -9.20 -14.53 -1.83
C ARG A 223 -9.36 -13.09 -1.35
N THR A 224 -8.66 -12.17 -2.03
CA THR A 224 -8.70 -10.75 -1.66
C THR A 224 -8.77 -9.88 -2.91
N HIS A 225 -9.70 -8.94 -2.96
CA HIS A 225 -9.75 -7.88 -3.95
C HIS A 225 -9.05 -6.64 -3.38
N VAL A 226 -8.12 -6.07 -4.13
CA VAL A 226 -7.33 -4.90 -3.72
C VAL A 226 -7.62 -3.76 -4.70
N PHE A 227 -8.15 -2.65 -4.20
CA PHE A 227 -8.42 -1.45 -4.99
C PHE A 227 -7.48 -0.34 -4.53
N ILE A 228 -6.75 0.27 -5.47
CA ILE A 228 -5.83 1.37 -5.18
C ILE A 228 -6.21 2.53 -6.10
N ASP A 229 -6.78 3.58 -5.50
CA ASP A 229 -7.11 4.80 -6.23
C ASP A 229 -5.92 5.76 -6.28
N GLU A 230 -5.93 6.69 -7.22
CA GLU A 230 -4.85 7.63 -7.52
C GLU A 230 -3.47 6.94 -7.67
N PHE A 231 -3.50 5.75 -8.27
CA PHE A 231 -2.36 4.83 -8.39
C PHE A 231 -1.10 5.45 -9.00
N HIS A 232 -1.23 6.51 -9.80
CA HIS A 232 -0.09 7.15 -10.47
C HIS A 232 0.90 7.84 -9.51
N VAL A 233 0.43 8.30 -8.34
CA VAL A 233 1.23 9.08 -7.38
C VAL A 233 2.49 8.34 -6.91
N VAL A 234 2.45 7.02 -6.84
CA VAL A 234 3.59 6.22 -6.34
C VAL A 234 4.73 6.08 -7.32
N PHE A 235 4.52 6.43 -8.59
CA PHE A 235 5.54 6.32 -9.64
C PHE A 235 6.35 7.60 -9.83
N GLU A 236 6.11 8.64 -9.06
CA GLU A 236 6.94 9.85 -9.03
C GLU A 236 8.37 9.57 -8.52
N ASN A 237 8.54 8.46 -7.78
CA ASN A 237 9.83 8.01 -7.26
C ASN A 237 10.11 6.57 -7.72
N GLU A 238 11.31 6.32 -8.22
CA GLU A 238 11.71 5.02 -8.79
C GLU A 238 11.64 3.88 -7.76
N GLN A 239 12.08 4.10 -6.52
CA GLN A 239 12.08 3.07 -5.48
C GLN A 239 10.65 2.71 -5.07
N SER A 240 9.78 3.70 -4.94
CA SER A 240 8.37 3.47 -4.68
C SER A 240 7.71 2.69 -5.81
N GLY A 241 7.99 3.06 -7.05
CA GLY A 241 7.53 2.34 -8.23
C GLY A 241 8.00 0.88 -8.25
N ASN A 242 9.26 0.63 -7.87
CA ASN A 242 9.82 -0.73 -7.76
C ASN A 242 9.13 -1.54 -6.65
N PHE A 243 8.89 -0.95 -5.49
CA PHE A 243 8.13 -1.59 -4.40
C PHE A 243 6.72 -1.94 -4.86
N PHE A 244 6.00 -0.99 -5.47
CA PHE A 244 4.66 -1.24 -5.99
C PHE A 244 4.62 -2.34 -7.04
N ALA A 245 5.54 -2.35 -8.00
CA ALA A 245 5.63 -3.40 -9.00
C ALA A 245 5.90 -4.78 -8.36
N SER A 246 6.69 -4.81 -7.28
CA SER A 246 6.90 -6.03 -6.49
C SER A 246 5.63 -6.47 -5.75
N ALA A 247 4.96 -5.56 -5.04
CA ALA A 247 3.71 -5.83 -4.33
C ALA A 247 2.62 -6.33 -5.28
N TRP A 248 2.51 -5.72 -6.48
CA TRP A 248 1.56 -6.11 -7.52
C TRP A 248 1.75 -7.56 -7.98
N ARG A 249 3.01 -7.97 -8.22
CA ARG A 249 3.33 -9.37 -8.55
C ARG A 249 2.98 -10.31 -7.39
N GLN A 250 3.24 -9.89 -6.17
CA GLN A 250 2.96 -10.69 -4.97
C GLN A 250 1.45 -10.85 -4.73
N PHE A 251 0.64 -9.82 -4.96
CA PHE A 251 -0.82 -9.91 -4.92
C PHE A 251 -1.31 -11.04 -5.84
N ARG A 252 -0.87 -11.04 -7.10
CA ARG A 252 -1.24 -12.08 -8.06
C ARG A 252 -0.83 -13.48 -7.59
N LYS A 253 0.41 -13.65 -7.08
CA LYS A 253 0.91 -14.95 -6.60
C LYS A 253 0.14 -15.46 -5.37
N ARG A 254 -0.51 -14.56 -4.63
CA ARG A 254 -1.28 -14.86 -3.42
C ARG A 254 -2.79 -14.84 -3.65
N ASN A 255 -3.22 -15.15 -4.87
CA ASN A 255 -4.63 -15.21 -5.22
C ASN A 255 -5.41 -13.95 -4.86
N ALA A 256 -4.78 -12.80 -5.04
CA ALA A 256 -5.41 -11.50 -4.89
C ALA A 256 -5.61 -10.83 -6.25
N PHE A 257 -6.66 -10.03 -6.37
CA PHE A 257 -7.13 -9.36 -7.57
C PHE A 257 -6.90 -7.86 -7.47
N PRO A 258 -5.68 -7.35 -7.79
CA PRO A 258 -5.42 -5.93 -7.70
C PRO A 258 -6.10 -5.16 -8.84
N THR A 259 -6.69 -4.03 -8.51
CA THR A 259 -7.32 -3.08 -9.44
C THR A 259 -6.76 -1.68 -9.15
N ALA A 260 -6.03 -1.14 -10.12
CA ALA A 260 -5.54 0.23 -10.07
C ALA A 260 -6.56 1.17 -10.72
N ILE A 261 -6.83 2.29 -10.07
CA ILE A 261 -7.73 3.32 -10.55
C ILE A 261 -6.91 4.60 -10.73
N THR A 262 -7.02 5.25 -11.87
CA THR A 262 -6.32 6.51 -12.10
C THR A 262 -6.97 7.35 -13.19
N GLN A 263 -6.84 8.65 -13.06
CA GLN A 263 -7.22 9.63 -14.06
C GLN A 263 -6.05 10.06 -14.95
N ASN A 264 -4.83 9.74 -14.58
CA ASN A 264 -3.64 10.20 -15.27
C ASN A 264 -2.93 9.07 -16.00
N VAL A 265 -3.36 8.81 -17.24
CA VAL A 265 -2.80 7.76 -18.09
C VAL A 265 -1.38 8.11 -18.57
N GLU A 266 -1.06 9.40 -18.76
CA GLU A 266 0.27 9.84 -19.24
C GLU A 266 1.34 9.45 -18.25
N TYR A 267 1.14 9.70 -16.94
CA TYR A 267 2.08 9.27 -15.90
C TYR A 267 2.32 7.76 -15.87
N LEU A 268 1.30 6.97 -16.17
CA LEU A 268 1.48 5.51 -16.24
C LEU A 268 2.36 5.10 -17.42
N LEU A 269 2.28 5.80 -18.52
CA LEU A 269 3.07 5.49 -19.73
C LEU A 269 4.52 5.96 -19.61
N ASP A 270 4.77 7.05 -18.88
CA ASP A 270 6.10 7.61 -18.66
C ASP A 270 6.94 6.76 -17.68
N SER A 271 6.30 6.03 -16.77
CA SER A 271 6.98 5.11 -15.85
C SER A 271 7.15 3.73 -16.49
N VAL A 272 8.39 3.23 -16.56
CA VAL A 272 8.70 1.86 -17.03
C VAL A 272 7.98 0.81 -16.20
N GLN A 273 7.94 0.99 -14.88
CA GLN A 273 7.29 0.07 -13.94
C GLN A 273 5.79 0.06 -14.18
N ALA A 274 5.14 1.22 -14.23
CA ALA A 274 3.71 1.33 -14.45
C ALA A 274 3.30 0.82 -15.83
N SER A 275 4.02 1.19 -16.88
CA SER A 275 3.80 0.71 -18.25
C SER A 275 3.89 -0.82 -18.34
N THR A 276 4.88 -1.42 -17.66
CA THR A 276 5.00 -2.89 -17.56
C THR A 276 3.80 -3.51 -16.84
N MET A 277 3.30 -2.90 -15.78
CA MET A 277 2.14 -3.39 -15.04
C MET A 277 0.87 -3.34 -15.88
N VAL A 278 0.64 -2.24 -16.61
CA VAL A 278 -0.49 -2.10 -17.56
C VAL A 278 -0.41 -3.16 -18.66
N SER A 279 0.77 -3.30 -19.30
CA SER A 279 0.98 -4.25 -20.40
C SER A 279 0.79 -5.71 -19.99
N ASN A 280 1.01 -6.02 -18.73
CA ASN A 280 0.80 -7.36 -18.17
C ASN A 280 -0.60 -7.57 -17.59
N SER A 281 -1.51 -6.59 -17.65
CA SER A 281 -2.87 -6.69 -17.12
C SER A 281 -3.83 -7.03 -18.23
N GLU A 282 -4.66 -8.05 -18.02
CA GLU A 282 -5.62 -8.51 -19.05
C GLU A 282 -6.99 -7.84 -18.94
N PHE A 283 -7.23 -7.10 -17.87
CA PHE A 283 -8.51 -6.43 -17.66
C PHE A 283 -8.31 -4.91 -17.55
N VAL A 284 -8.66 -4.19 -18.61
CA VAL A 284 -8.57 -2.74 -18.67
C VAL A 284 -9.94 -2.14 -19.00
N VAL A 285 -10.45 -1.32 -18.09
CA VAL A 285 -11.67 -0.52 -18.31
C VAL A 285 -11.25 0.90 -18.68
N MET A 286 -11.56 1.29 -19.89
CA MET A 286 -11.37 2.66 -20.37
C MET A 286 -12.70 3.39 -20.38
N LEU A 287 -12.85 4.36 -19.51
CA LEU A 287 -13.97 5.30 -19.53
C LEU A 287 -13.61 6.52 -20.41
N ASN A 288 -14.39 7.58 -20.34
CA ASN A 288 -14.13 8.77 -21.14
C ASN A 288 -12.70 9.30 -20.90
N GLN A 289 -11.98 9.60 -21.99
CA GLN A 289 -10.61 10.15 -21.97
C GLN A 289 -10.63 11.60 -22.46
N ALA A 290 -9.65 12.41 -22.01
CA ALA A 290 -9.47 13.75 -22.56
C ALA A 290 -9.17 13.65 -24.07
N ALA A 291 -9.82 14.48 -24.87
CA ALA A 291 -9.41 14.68 -26.26
C ALA A 291 -8.03 15.32 -26.28
N LYS A 292 -7.07 14.73 -26.99
CA LYS A 292 -5.79 15.37 -27.30
C LYS A 292 -5.96 16.30 -28.48
#